data_4697f84950ba7587cafee871e20420ba
#
_entry.id   4697f84950ba7587cafee871e20420ba
#
_cell.length_a   1.000
_cell.length_b   1.000
_cell.length_c   1.000
_cell.angle_alpha   90.00
_cell.angle_beta   90.00
_cell.angle_gamma   90.00
#
_symmetry.space_group_name_H-M   'P 1'
#
loop_
_entity.id
_entity.type
_entity.pdbx_description
1 polymer ?
#
loop_
_entity_poly.entity_id
_entity_poly.type
_entity_poly.pdbx_seq_one_letter_code
_entity_poly.pdbx_strand_id
1 'polypeptide(L)'
;MAKIKFRVALLIVVPLLLISLNSCYTDYGLTTQDYDIVATFFDKDTDFQQFQTFTLLDTIVRVNQGGSTNQDYDTKYDQQILNRIKTNLEAYGYTSIDENDVDSTNKPSVFILVTASSSNNYVYYPGYWWGYWGWYPGWGYYPGYGPGWGGYYPGGVAYSYTSGSIFITMLDADEVDVANKTATINWAAAINGILDDTSVNISQRINEAIDNAFKQSQYLKLN
;
A
#
# COMPACT_ATOMS: atom_id res chain seq x y z
N MET A 1 -51.61 28.24 -38.51
CA MET A 1 -51.06 28.75 -37.25
C MET A 1 -50.25 27.72 -36.46
N ALA A 2 -50.61 26.41 -36.39
CA ALA A 2 -49.87 25.37 -35.66
C ALA A 2 -48.45 25.11 -36.18
N LYS A 3 -48.21 25.06 -37.50
CA LYS A 3 -46.91 24.81 -38.12
C LYS A 3 -45.88 25.95 -37.86
N ILE A 4 -46.33 27.17 -37.68
CA ILE A 4 -45.44 28.31 -37.35
C ILE A 4 -44.99 28.23 -35.91
N LYS A 5 -45.90 27.90 -34.97
CA LYS A 5 -45.57 27.72 -33.55
C LYS A 5 -44.58 26.59 -33.33
N PHE A 6 -44.69 25.48 -34.09
CA PHE A 6 -43.76 24.36 -33.99
C PHE A 6 -42.37 24.72 -34.51
N ARG A 7 -42.25 25.47 -35.61
CA ARG A 7 -40.95 25.93 -36.12
C ARG A 7 -40.26 26.93 -35.21
N VAL A 8 -41.00 27.83 -34.57
CA VAL A 8 -40.44 28.77 -33.58
C VAL A 8 -39.98 28.04 -32.30
N ALA A 9 -40.75 27.06 -31.84
CA ALA A 9 -40.35 26.25 -30.68
C ALA A 9 -39.06 25.45 -31.00
N LEU A 10 -38.91 24.86 -32.20
CA LEU A 10 -37.72 24.15 -32.60
C LEU A 10 -36.48 25.05 -32.69
N LEU A 11 -36.65 26.30 -33.17
CA LEU A 11 -35.58 27.33 -33.22
C LEU A 11 -35.08 27.80 -31.87
N ILE A 12 -35.86 27.64 -30.82
CA ILE A 12 -35.46 28.00 -29.45
C ILE A 12 -34.88 26.81 -28.68
N VAL A 13 -35.47 25.62 -28.86
CA VAL A 13 -35.05 24.40 -28.16
C VAL A 13 -33.69 23.90 -28.63
N VAL A 14 -33.38 23.97 -29.92
CA VAL A 14 -32.11 23.51 -30.49
C VAL A 14 -30.91 24.30 -29.96
N PRO A 15 -30.87 25.64 -29.91
CA PRO A 15 -29.76 26.38 -29.32
C PRO A 15 -29.66 26.18 -27.80
N LEU A 16 -30.77 26.00 -27.10
CA LEU A 16 -30.77 25.72 -25.67
C LEU A 16 -30.14 24.36 -25.35
N LEU A 17 -30.38 23.35 -26.19
CA LEU A 17 -29.75 22.02 -26.10
C LEU A 17 -28.25 22.05 -26.41
N LEU A 18 -27.82 22.92 -27.34
CA LEU A 18 -26.40 23.08 -27.69
C LEU A 18 -25.59 23.80 -26.61
N ILE A 19 -26.24 24.68 -25.82
CA ILE A 19 -25.59 25.39 -24.69
C ILE A 19 -25.35 24.40 -23.53
N SER A 20 -26.23 23.42 -23.33
CA SER A 20 -26.07 22.42 -22.26
C SER A 20 -24.97 21.38 -22.51
N LEU A 21 -24.44 21.29 -23.73
CA LEU A 21 -23.34 20.41 -24.09
C LEU A 21 -21.95 21.01 -23.82
N ASN A 22 -21.85 22.28 -23.48
CA ASN A 22 -20.63 22.90 -22.97
C ASN A 22 -20.49 22.64 -21.48
N SER A 23 -20.58 21.39 -21.04
CA SER A 23 -20.02 20.97 -19.77
C SER A 23 -18.52 21.09 -19.92
N CYS A 24 -17.97 22.25 -19.59
CA CYS A 24 -16.54 22.42 -19.41
C CYS A 24 -16.11 21.39 -18.38
N TYR A 25 -15.42 20.35 -18.82
CA TYR A 25 -14.57 19.57 -17.93
C TYR A 25 -13.53 20.57 -17.41
N THR A 26 -13.74 21.03 -16.21
CA THR A 26 -12.79 21.92 -15.56
C THR A 26 -11.61 21.01 -15.23
N ASP A 27 -10.54 21.11 -16.01
CA ASP A 27 -9.25 20.59 -15.60
C ASP A 27 -8.87 21.36 -14.34
N TYR A 28 -8.97 20.71 -13.19
CA TYR A 28 -8.62 21.30 -11.90
C TYR A 28 -7.12 21.49 -11.75
N GLY A 29 -6.33 21.30 -12.80
CA GLY A 29 -4.87 21.39 -12.77
C GLY A 29 -4.24 20.30 -11.91
N LEU A 30 -4.96 19.17 -11.71
CA LEU A 30 -4.44 18.03 -10.97
C LEU A 30 -3.26 17.45 -11.72
N THR A 31 -2.16 17.31 -11.03
CA THR A 31 -0.96 16.66 -11.51
C THR A 31 -1.01 15.16 -11.21
N THR A 32 -0.12 14.36 -11.79
CA THR A 32 0.01 12.93 -11.42
C THR A 32 0.30 12.76 -9.93
N GLN A 33 0.92 13.75 -9.27
CA GLN A 33 1.13 13.79 -7.82
C GLN A 33 -0.18 13.85 -7.02
N ASP A 34 -1.21 14.49 -7.56
CA ASP A 34 -2.52 14.61 -6.90
C ASP A 34 -3.29 13.28 -6.93
N TYR A 35 -2.83 12.33 -7.75
CA TYR A 35 -3.39 10.97 -7.85
C TYR A 35 -2.59 9.91 -7.08
N ASP A 36 -1.52 10.28 -6.39
CA ASP A 36 -0.79 9.37 -5.50
C ASP A 36 -1.63 9.09 -4.26
N ILE A 37 -2.59 8.19 -4.43
CA ILE A 37 -3.50 7.83 -3.34
C ILE A 37 -2.74 6.96 -2.35
N VAL A 38 -2.66 7.45 -1.12
CA VAL A 38 -2.13 6.72 0.02
C VAL A 38 -3.29 6.38 0.95
N ALA A 39 -3.53 5.08 1.15
CA ALA A 39 -4.52 4.58 2.09
C ALA A 39 -3.81 3.82 3.22
N THR A 40 -4.23 4.06 4.46
CA THR A 40 -3.71 3.35 5.62
C THR A 40 -4.82 2.59 6.33
N PHE A 41 -4.49 1.44 6.86
CA PHE A 41 -5.39 0.51 7.55
C PHE A 41 -4.72 0.12 8.86
N PHE A 42 -5.49 0.00 9.93
CA PHE A 42 -4.95 -0.45 11.21
C PHE A 42 -6.01 -1.19 12.02
N ASP A 43 -5.56 -2.08 12.84
CA ASP A 43 -6.41 -2.71 13.83
C ASP A 43 -6.61 -1.76 15.01
N LYS A 44 -7.86 -1.34 15.21
CA LYS A 44 -8.27 -0.37 16.25
C LYS A 44 -8.08 -0.89 17.67
N ASP A 45 -7.98 -2.21 17.83
CA ASP A 45 -7.83 -2.85 19.13
C ASP A 45 -6.35 -3.07 19.50
N THR A 46 -5.43 -2.73 18.59
CA THR A 46 -3.98 -2.80 18.81
C THR A 46 -3.47 -1.60 19.64
N ASP A 47 -2.76 -1.89 20.73
CA ASP A 47 -1.96 -0.89 21.46
C ASP A 47 -0.55 -0.81 20.82
N PHE A 48 -0.34 0.16 19.96
CA PHE A 48 0.95 0.35 19.28
C PHE A 48 2.09 0.75 20.22
N GLN A 49 1.80 1.24 21.44
CA GLN A 49 2.82 1.63 22.41
C GLN A 49 3.60 0.43 22.98
N GLN A 50 3.07 -0.77 22.85
CA GLN A 50 3.76 -2.00 23.26
C GLN A 50 4.90 -2.41 22.31
N PHE A 51 4.87 -1.95 21.06
CA PHE A 51 5.87 -2.29 20.05
C PHE A 51 7.06 -1.35 20.13
N GLN A 52 8.23 -1.85 20.50
CA GLN A 52 9.43 -1.03 20.67
C GLN A 52 10.46 -1.25 19.58
N THR A 53 10.44 -2.43 18.97
CA THR A 53 11.45 -2.85 18.00
C THR A 53 10.80 -3.36 16.71
N PHE A 54 11.49 -3.20 15.61
CA PHE A 54 11.04 -3.74 14.32
C PHE A 54 12.19 -4.38 13.55
N THR A 55 11.85 -5.34 12.71
CA THR A 55 12.71 -5.83 11.63
C THR A 55 12.03 -5.51 10.30
N LEU A 56 12.71 -4.75 9.48
CA LEU A 56 12.34 -4.49 8.09
C LEU A 56 13.15 -5.43 7.20
N LEU A 57 12.47 -6.28 6.44
CA LEU A 57 13.15 -7.17 5.50
C LEU A 57 13.79 -6.38 4.36
N ASP A 58 14.97 -6.81 3.92
CA ASP A 58 15.80 -6.11 2.93
C ASP A 58 15.29 -6.24 1.48
N THR A 59 14.19 -6.96 1.32
CA THR A 59 13.61 -7.32 0.02
C THR A 59 12.21 -6.76 -0.16
N ILE A 60 11.91 -6.25 -1.36
CA ILE A 60 10.54 -5.94 -1.79
C ILE A 60 10.01 -7.10 -2.64
N VAL A 61 9.00 -7.80 -2.14
CA VAL A 61 8.36 -8.92 -2.88
C VAL A 61 7.44 -8.36 -3.96
N ARG A 62 7.66 -8.77 -5.19
CA ARG A 62 6.84 -8.36 -6.33
C ARG A 62 5.87 -9.46 -6.71
N VAL A 63 4.61 -9.06 -6.86
CA VAL A 63 3.50 -9.97 -7.14
C VAL A 63 2.75 -9.55 -8.40
N ASN A 64 2.35 -10.55 -9.17
CA ASN A 64 1.55 -10.38 -10.38
C ASN A 64 0.19 -11.10 -10.28
N GLN A 65 -0.64 -10.94 -11.30
CA GLN A 65 -2.01 -11.47 -11.38
C GLN A 65 -2.13 -13.01 -11.22
N GLY A 66 -1.10 -13.74 -11.52
CA GLY A 66 -1.11 -15.20 -11.41
C GLY A 66 -0.58 -15.72 -10.08
N GLY A 67 -0.28 -14.84 -9.13
CA GLY A 67 0.38 -15.25 -7.88
C GLY A 67 1.81 -15.70 -8.07
N SER A 68 2.41 -15.42 -9.22
CA SER A 68 3.80 -15.69 -9.51
C SER A 68 4.65 -14.49 -9.09
N THR A 69 5.72 -14.75 -8.37
CA THR A 69 6.75 -13.74 -8.13
C THR A 69 7.55 -13.57 -9.42
N ASN A 70 7.54 -12.38 -10.02
CA ASN A 70 8.28 -12.11 -11.23
C ASN A 70 9.59 -11.39 -10.87
N GLN A 71 10.71 -11.91 -11.38
CA GLN A 71 12.05 -11.38 -11.07
C GLN A 71 12.53 -10.27 -12.04
N ASP A 72 11.79 -9.98 -13.11
CA ASP A 72 12.20 -9.03 -14.16
C ASP A 72 11.77 -7.57 -13.90
N TYR A 73 11.56 -7.19 -12.64
CA TYR A 73 11.18 -5.82 -12.30
C TYR A 73 12.37 -4.91 -12.02
N ASP A 74 12.18 -3.63 -12.39
CA ASP A 74 13.10 -2.57 -12.02
C ASP A 74 13.17 -2.42 -10.49
N THR A 75 14.34 -2.74 -9.92
CA THR A 75 14.64 -2.64 -8.48
C THR A 75 15.28 -1.32 -8.12
N LYS A 76 15.36 -0.40 -9.05
CA LYS A 76 16.08 0.88 -8.93
C LYS A 76 15.74 1.67 -7.67
N TYR A 77 14.48 1.60 -7.22
CA TYR A 77 14.00 2.37 -6.08
C TYR A 77 13.87 1.55 -4.79
N ASP A 78 14.19 0.27 -4.79
CA ASP A 78 13.97 -0.62 -3.65
C ASP A 78 14.68 -0.13 -2.39
N GLN A 79 15.97 0.13 -2.47
CA GLN A 79 16.75 0.63 -1.34
C GLN A 79 16.25 1.98 -0.84
N GLN A 80 15.80 2.85 -1.74
CA GLN A 80 15.22 4.14 -1.37
C GLN A 80 13.92 3.95 -0.57
N ILE A 81 13.05 3.07 -1.04
CA ILE A 81 11.77 2.73 -0.38
C ILE A 81 12.03 2.19 1.01
N LEU A 82 12.87 1.14 1.12
CA LEU A 82 13.19 0.49 2.39
C LEU A 82 13.84 1.48 3.37
N ASN A 83 14.82 2.27 2.92
CA ASN A 83 15.45 3.28 3.76
C ASN A 83 14.47 4.36 4.22
N ARG A 84 13.51 4.78 3.38
CA ARG A 84 12.52 5.78 3.77
C ARG A 84 11.55 5.24 4.82
N ILE A 85 11.12 4.00 4.68
CA ILE A 85 10.28 3.31 5.68
C ILE A 85 11.02 3.20 7.00
N LYS A 86 12.26 2.71 6.98
CA LYS A 86 13.13 2.61 8.16
C LYS A 86 13.26 3.96 8.88
N THR A 87 13.59 5.02 8.13
CA THR A 87 13.75 6.37 8.69
C THR A 87 12.47 6.88 9.37
N ASN A 88 11.31 6.61 8.79
CA ASN A 88 10.03 7.02 9.40
C ASN A 88 9.74 6.24 10.69
N LEU A 89 9.98 4.93 10.71
CA LEU A 89 9.80 4.10 11.92
C LEU A 89 10.74 4.56 13.04
N GLU A 90 12.02 4.79 12.73
CA GLU A 90 13.00 5.29 13.69
C GLU A 90 12.61 6.69 14.22
N ALA A 91 12.11 7.58 13.35
CA ALA A 91 11.59 8.89 13.76
C ALA A 91 10.31 8.79 14.61
N TYR A 92 9.59 7.67 14.52
CA TYR A 92 8.44 7.36 15.37
C TYR A 92 8.81 6.68 16.69
N GLY A 93 10.10 6.44 16.92
CA GLY A 93 10.64 5.93 18.20
C GLY A 93 10.95 4.44 18.20
N TYR A 94 10.71 3.72 17.09
CA TYR A 94 11.05 2.29 17.01
C TYR A 94 12.55 2.07 16.85
N THR A 95 13.06 0.99 17.44
CA THR A 95 14.45 0.55 17.27
C THR A 95 14.53 -0.57 16.24
N SER A 96 15.40 -0.40 15.23
CA SER A 96 15.61 -1.41 14.18
C SER A 96 16.46 -2.56 14.70
N ILE A 97 16.04 -3.80 14.43
CA ILE A 97 16.85 -5.03 14.54
C ILE A 97 17.12 -5.50 13.12
N ASP A 98 18.41 -5.73 12.80
CA ASP A 98 18.81 -6.30 11.50
C ASP A 98 18.22 -7.70 11.35
N GLU A 99 17.74 -8.05 10.15
CA GLU A 99 17.12 -9.36 9.90
C GLU A 99 18.07 -10.52 10.15
N ASN A 100 19.38 -10.31 9.97
CA ASN A 100 20.41 -11.32 10.21
C ASN A 100 20.70 -11.51 11.71
N ASP A 101 20.30 -10.57 12.56
CA ASP A 101 20.47 -10.60 14.00
C ASP A 101 19.21 -11.12 14.73
N VAL A 102 18.15 -11.46 13.98
CA VAL A 102 16.90 -11.99 14.56
C VAL A 102 17.09 -13.45 14.98
N ASP A 103 16.91 -13.72 16.28
CA ASP A 103 16.94 -15.06 16.84
C ASP A 103 15.99 -15.20 18.04
N SER A 104 16.07 -16.34 18.78
CA SER A 104 15.22 -16.60 19.96
C SER A 104 15.41 -15.61 21.10
N THR A 105 16.54 -14.92 21.15
CA THR A 105 16.91 -13.99 22.23
C THR A 105 16.81 -12.54 21.79
N ASN A 106 16.76 -12.27 20.47
CA ASN A 106 16.70 -10.96 19.84
C ASN A 106 15.53 -10.90 18.85
N LYS A 107 14.31 -11.02 19.36
CA LYS A 107 13.09 -11.01 18.59
C LYS A 107 12.56 -9.58 18.43
N PRO A 108 12.19 -9.12 17.24
CA PRO A 108 11.51 -7.84 17.09
C PRO A 108 10.08 -7.91 17.65
N SER A 109 9.52 -6.76 18.04
CA SER A 109 8.10 -6.67 18.39
C SER A 109 7.22 -6.81 17.15
N VAL A 110 7.68 -6.25 16.01
CA VAL A 110 6.95 -6.32 14.75
C VAL A 110 7.87 -6.59 13.56
N PHE A 111 7.34 -7.27 12.56
CA PHE A 111 7.94 -7.36 11.23
C PHE A 111 7.31 -6.36 10.27
N ILE A 112 8.13 -5.73 9.46
CA ILE A 112 7.70 -4.82 8.38
C ILE A 112 8.00 -5.49 7.05
N LEU A 113 6.96 -5.73 6.27
CA LEU A 113 7.04 -6.35 4.95
C LEU A 113 6.65 -5.34 3.88
N VAL A 114 7.41 -5.32 2.77
CA VAL A 114 7.10 -4.45 1.64
C VAL A 114 6.83 -5.29 0.40
N THR A 115 5.68 -5.07 -0.21
CA THR A 115 5.26 -5.78 -1.42
C THR A 115 4.97 -4.76 -2.51
N ALA A 116 5.36 -5.03 -3.75
CA ALA A 116 5.01 -4.23 -4.92
C ALA A 116 4.14 -5.04 -5.90
N SER A 117 3.06 -4.42 -6.39
CA SER A 117 2.20 -5.02 -7.39
C SER A 117 2.68 -4.69 -8.80
N SER A 118 2.64 -5.68 -9.66
CA SER A 118 2.96 -5.57 -11.08
C SER A 118 1.75 -5.70 -12.00
N SER A 119 0.56 -5.60 -11.46
CA SER A 119 -0.66 -5.78 -12.24
C SER A 119 -1.77 -4.82 -11.84
N ASN A 120 -2.65 -4.53 -12.79
CA ASN A 120 -3.79 -3.62 -12.61
C ASN A 120 -5.01 -4.35 -12.04
N ASN A 121 -5.88 -3.62 -11.36
CA ASN A 121 -7.25 -4.00 -11.00
C ASN A 121 -7.40 -5.14 -9.98
N TYR A 122 -6.54 -5.19 -8.97
CA TYR A 122 -6.72 -6.08 -7.83
C TYR A 122 -7.45 -5.42 -6.67
N VAL A 123 -8.15 -6.25 -5.93
CA VAL A 123 -8.67 -5.86 -4.63
C VAL A 123 -7.63 -6.29 -3.60
N TYR A 124 -7.04 -5.33 -2.92
CA TYR A 124 -6.14 -5.56 -1.82
C TYR A 124 -6.94 -5.74 -0.54
N TYR A 125 -6.70 -6.86 0.12
CA TYR A 125 -7.03 -7.06 1.52
C TYR A 125 -5.72 -7.07 2.29
N PRO A 126 -5.55 -6.26 3.33
CA PRO A 126 -4.41 -6.43 4.22
C PRO A 126 -4.30 -7.91 4.59
N GLY A 127 -3.15 -8.52 4.38
CA GLY A 127 -2.97 -9.97 4.55
C GLY A 127 -3.03 -10.82 3.29
N TYR A 128 -3.55 -10.32 2.19
CA TYR A 128 -3.63 -11.10 0.93
C TYR A 128 -2.24 -11.55 0.43
N TRP A 129 -1.23 -10.69 0.57
CA TRP A 129 0.12 -10.93 0.09
C TRP A 129 1.01 -11.75 1.04
N TRP A 130 0.53 -12.03 2.24
CA TRP A 130 1.29 -12.76 3.24
C TRP A 130 1.84 -14.10 2.73
N GLY A 131 1.05 -14.85 1.99
CA GLY A 131 1.45 -16.14 1.43
C GLY A 131 2.66 -16.07 0.50
N TYR A 132 2.97 -14.89 -0.07
CA TYR A 132 4.14 -14.69 -0.95
C TYR A 132 5.44 -14.53 -0.17
N TRP A 133 5.36 -14.12 1.09
CA TRP A 133 6.51 -14.00 1.98
C TRP A 133 6.93 -15.32 2.59
N GLY A 134 6.10 -16.36 2.53
CA GLY A 134 6.37 -17.65 3.12
C GLY A 134 7.58 -18.42 2.53
N TRP A 135 8.15 -17.93 1.43
CA TRP A 135 9.36 -18.48 0.83
C TRP A 135 10.64 -17.71 1.22
N TYR A 136 10.52 -16.61 1.94
CA TYR A 136 11.67 -15.75 2.26
C TYR A 136 12.65 -16.47 3.19
N PRO A 137 13.96 -16.58 2.84
CA PRO A 137 14.93 -17.37 3.61
C PRO A 137 15.16 -16.87 5.04
N GLY A 138 14.94 -15.57 5.30
CA GLY A 138 15.07 -14.94 6.63
C GLY A 138 14.09 -15.47 7.68
N TRP A 139 13.04 -16.18 7.27
CA TRP A 139 12.14 -16.88 8.19
C TRP A 139 12.71 -18.14 8.86
N GLY A 140 13.97 -18.50 8.56
CA GLY A 140 14.57 -19.77 9.05
C GLY A 140 14.53 -19.96 10.56
N TYR A 141 14.43 -18.89 11.33
CA TYR A 141 14.27 -18.93 12.79
C TYR A 141 12.81 -19.17 13.22
N TYR A 142 11.83 -18.77 12.40
CA TYR A 142 10.42 -19.03 12.65
C TYR A 142 9.97 -20.28 11.87
N PRO A 143 10.12 -21.48 12.45
CA PRO A 143 9.70 -22.69 11.79
C PRO A 143 8.19 -22.66 11.59
N GLY A 144 7.77 -22.68 10.34
CA GLY A 144 6.36 -22.72 10.02
C GLY A 144 5.89 -21.67 9.02
N TYR A 145 6.65 -20.63 8.76
CA TYR A 145 6.33 -19.70 7.68
C TYR A 145 6.67 -20.33 6.33
N GLY A 146 5.70 -20.51 5.48
CA GLY A 146 5.86 -21.13 4.18
C GLY A 146 4.64 -20.94 3.28
N PRO A 147 4.62 -21.49 2.07
CA PRO A 147 3.47 -21.39 1.17
C PRO A 147 2.18 -21.84 1.87
N GLY A 148 1.14 -21.03 1.75
CA GLY A 148 -0.17 -21.30 2.36
C GLY A 148 -0.43 -20.63 3.70
N TRP A 149 0.49 -19.78 4.19
CA TRP A 149 0.20 -18.90 5.32
C TRP A 149 -0.64 -17.71 4.87
N GLY A 150 -1.59 -17.31 5.69
CA GLY A 150 -2.44 -16.15 5.49
C GLY A 150 -2.17 -15.06 6.52
N GLY A 151 -2.21 -13.80 6.11
CA GLY A 151 -2.29 -12.68 7.05
C GLY A 151 -3.74 -12.46 7.46
N TYR A 152 -4.00 -12.34 8.74
CA TYR A 152 -5.31 -11.97 9.26
C TYR A 152 -5.33 -10.48 9.57
N TYR A 153 -6.28 -9.76 8.96
CA TYR A 153 -6.56 -8.36 9.27
C TYR A 153 -7.98 -8.22 9.80
N PRO A 154 -8.15 -7.81 11.05
CA PRO A 154 -9.47 -7.74 11.70
C PRO A 154 -10.45 -6.78 11.03
N GLY A 155 -9.94 -5.78 10.30
CA GLY A 155 -10.74 -4.70 9.73
C GLY A 155 -11.50 -5.04 8.44
N GLY A 156 -11.20 -6.15 7.74
CA GLY A 156 -11.94 -6.62 6.56
C GLY A 156 -12.06 -5.60 5.41
N VAL A 157 -11.09 -4.73 5.18
CA VAL A 157 -11.14 -3.66 4.17
C VAL A 157 -10.62 -4.16 2.83
N ALA A 158 -11.37 -3.87 1.77
CA ALA A 158 -10.96 -4.10 0.39
C ALA A 158 -10.55 -2.78 -0.28
N TYR A 159 -9.41 -2.76 -0.94
CA TYR A 159 -8.88 -1.59 -1.63
C TYR A 159 -8.45 -1.95 -3.06
N SER A 160 -8.89 -1.16 -4.05
CA SER A 160 -8.48 -1.33 -5.45
C SER A 160 -7.18 -0.57 -5.71
N TYR A 161 -6.26 -1.18 -6.45
CA TYR A 161 -4.96 -0.61 -6.76
C TYR A 161 -4.56 -0.89 -8.22
N THR A 162 -3.54 -0.16 -8.68
CA THR A 162 -2.98 -0.30 -10.04
C THR A 162 -1.60 -0.95 -10.00
N SER A 163 -1.08 -1.32 -11.17
CA SER A 163 0.33 -1.71 -11.32
C SER A 163 1.26 -0.65 -10.73
N GLY A 164 2.41 -1.06 -10.21
CA GLY A 164 3.35 -0.16 -9.56
C GLY A 164 2.96 0.28 -8.14
N SER A 165 1.91 -0.28 -7.55
CA SER A 165 1.52 0.00 -6.16
C SER A 165 2.48 -0.65 -5.17
N ILE A 166 2.72 0.06 -4.06
CA ILE A 166 3.52 -0.42 -2.92
C ILE A 166 2.59 -0.69 -1.74
N PHE A 167 2.82 -1.79 -1.07
CA PHE A 167 2.13 -2.17 0.18
C PHE A 167 3.16 -2.34 1.27
N ILE A 168 2.96 -1.63 2.39
CA ILE A 168 3.76 -1.76 3.60
C ILE A 168 2.86 -2.44 4.63
N THR A 169 3.32 -3.51 5.25
CA THR A 169 2.54 -4.28 6.21
C THR A 169 3.33 -4.46 7.51
N MET A 170 2.71 -4.13 8.64
CA MET A 170 3.25 -4.37 9.98
C MET A 170 2.54 -5.56 10.61
N LEU A 171 3.32 -6.53 11.05
CA LEU A 171 2.86 -7.77 11.66
C LEU A 171 3.35 -7.87 13.09
N ASP A 172 2.47 -8.23 14.01
CA ASP A 172 2.86 -8.58 15.37
C ASP A 172 3.69 -9.88 15.36
N ALA A 173 4.90 -9.81 15.88
CA ALA A 173 5.79 -10.95 15.93
C ALA A 173 5.37 -11.98 17.00
N ASP A 174 4.52 -11.62 17.96
CA ASP A 174 4.00 -12.52 18.99
C ASP A 174 2.65 -13.15 18.63
N GLU A 175 1.88 -12.53 17.74
CA GLU A 175 0.56 -13.02 17.31
C GLU A 175 0.66 -13.85 16.04
N VAL A 176 1.40 -14.94 16.12
CA VAL A 176 1.57 -15.90 15.02
C VAL A 176 0.88 -17.19 15.36
N ASP A 177 -0.17 -17.54 14.64
CA ASP A 177 -0.86 -18.83 14.76
C ASP A 177 -0.25 -19.85 13.81
N VAL A 178 0.68 -20.66 14.33
CA VAL A 178 1.37 -21.70 13.56
C VAL A 178 0.41 -22.81 13.12
N ALA A 179 -0.62 -23.11 13.90
CA ALA A 179 -1.57 -24.20 13.60
C ALA A 179 -2.47 -23.84 12.41
N ASN A 180 -2.94 -22.59 12.37
CA ASN A 180 -3.77 -22.08 11.29
C ASN A 180 -2.97 -21.37 10.19
N LYS A 181 -1.64 -21.24 10.36
CA LYS A 181 -0.74 -20.54 9.44
C LYS A 181 -1.16 -19.10 9.16
N THR A 182 -1.44 -18.36 10.21
CA THR A 182 -1.83 -16.96 10.12
C THR A 182 -0.96 -16.09 11.01
N ALA A 183 -0.80 -14.82 10.63
CA ALA A 183 -0.18 -13.78 11.45
C ALA A 183 -1.09 -12.54 11.48
N THR A 184 -1.15 -11.87 12.63
CA THR A 184 -1.97 -10.69 12.78
C THR A 184 -1.31 -9.48 12.15
N ILE A 185 -2.07 -8.77 11.30
CA ILE A 185 -1.65 -7.49 10.71
C ILE A 185 -2.24 -6.37 11.55
N ASN A 186 -1.37 -5.60 12.17
CA ASN A 186 -1.77 -4.49 13.02
C ASN A 186 -1.89 -3.18 12.24
N TRP A 187 -1.06 -3.02 11.20
CA TRP A 187 -1.08 -1.85 10.33
C TRP A 187 -0.68 -2.21 8.90
N ALA A 188 -1.27 -1.51 7.95
CA ALA A 188 -0.87 -1.58 6.55
C ALA A 188 -1.02 -0.21 5.86
N ALA A 189 -0.18 0.06 4.88
CA ALA A 189 -0.33 1.16 3.95
C ALA A 189 -0.32 0.67 2.51
N ALA A 190 -1.18 1.25 1.68
CA ALA A 190 -1.23 1.04 0.24
C ALA A 190 -0.93 2.38 -0.47
N ILE A 191 0.11 2.40 -1.28
CA ILE A 191 0.51 3.55 -2.10
C ILE A 191 0.28 3.17 -3.55
N ASN A 192 -0.69 3.83 -4.21
CA ASN A 192 -1.21 3.40 -5.49
C ASN A 192 -0.34 3.88 -6.67
N GLY A 193 0.08 2.95 -7.54
CA GLY A 193 0.61 3.22 -8.88
C GLY A 193 1.93 3.99 -8.97
N ILE A 194 2.64 4.19 -7.87
CA ILE A 194 3.79 5.11 -7.82
C ILE A 194 5.02 4.63 -8.60
N LEU A 195 5.20 3.31 -8.76
CA LEU A 195 6.37 2.74 -9.44
C LEU A 195 6.22 2.69 -10.97
N ASP A 196 4.99 2.83 -11.49
CA ASP A 196 4.72 2.82 -12.94
C ASP A 196 4.88 4.20 -13.59
N ASP A 197 5.19 5.21 -12.81
CA ASP A 197 5.36 6.57 -13.32
C ASP A 197 6.76 6.77 -13.91
N THR A 198 6.79 7.36 -15.09
CA THR A 198 8.02 7.76 -15.80
C THR A 198 8.37 9.23 -15.58
N SER A 199 7.72 9.91 -14.63
CA SER A 199 7.98 11.32 -14.36
C SER A 199 9.39 11.57 -13.84
N VAL A 200 9.91 12.75 -14.12
CA VAL A 200 11.27 13.17 -13.72
C VAL A 200 11.45 13.17 -12.20
N ASN A 201 10.36 13.26 -11.44
CA ASN A 201 10.36 13.42 -9.98
C ASN A 201 9.92 12.17 -9.20
N ILE A 202 9.92 10.99 -9.82
CA ILE A 202 9.43 9.75 -9.17
C ILE A 202 10.12 9.48 -7.82
N SER A 203 11.41 9.72 -7.69
CA SER A 203 12.15 9.51 -6.44
C SER A 203 11.62 10.40 -5.30
N GLN A 204 11.31 11.66 -5.58
CA GLN A 204 10.71 12.57 -4.60
C GLN A 204 9.29 12.11 -4.22
N ARG A 205 8.48 11.75 -5.20
CA ARG A 205 7.10 11.28 -5.00
C ARG A 205 7.04 10.02 -4.14
N ILE A 206 7.95 9.07 -4.37
CA ILE A 206 8.07 7.86 -3.52
C ILE A 206 8.27 8.26 -2.06
N ASN A 207 9.22 9.17 -1.78
CA ASN A 207 9.48 9.61 -0.41
C ASN A 207 8.27 10.32 0.20
N GLU A 208 7.64 11.22 -0.55
CA GLU A 208 6.46 11.99 -0.09
C GLU A 208 5.27 11.06 0.18
N ALA A 209 5.03 10.06 -0.67
CA ALA A 209 3.95 9.11 -0.48
C ALA A 209 4.17 8.21 0.76
N ILE A 210 5.40 7.73 0.97
CA ILE A 210 5.75 6.99 2.18
C ILE A 210 5.56 7.88 3.42
N ASP A 211 6.07 9.12 3.40
CA ASP A 211 5.88 10.06 4.50
C ASP A 211 4.40 10.33 4.79
N ASN A 212 3.58 10.40 3.75
CA ASN A 212 2.14 10.61 3.91
C ASN A 212 1.46 9.41 4.58
N ALA A 213 1.89 8.18 4.30
CA ALA A 213 1.40 7.00 5.01
C ALA A 213 1.66 7.11 6.52
N PHE A 214 2.86 7.51 6.92
CA PHE A 214 3.19 7.72 8.33
C PHE A 214 2.47 8.94 8.93
N LYS A 215 2.36 10.04 8.20
CA LYS A 215 1.60 11.23 8.66
C LYS A 215 0.13 10.93 8.93
N GLN A 216 -0.48 10.04 8.15
CA GLN A 216 -1.85 9.57 8.39
C GLN A 216 -1.94 8.63 9.60
N SER A 217 -0.80 8.05 10.04
CA SER A 217 -0.72 7.00 11.05
C SER A 217 -0.01 7.48 12.33
N GLN A 218 -0.40 8.66 12.86
CA GLN A 218 0.23 9.24 14.07
C GLN A 218 0.10 8.37 15.32
N TYR A 219 -0.88 7.47 15.36
CA TYR A 219 -1.07 6.49 16.43
C TYR A 219 0.06 5.44 16.52
N LEU A 220 0.88 5.31 15.47
CA LEU A 220 2.09 4.48 15.50
C LEU A 220 3.22 5.11 16.31
N LYS A 221 3.20 6.44 16.54
CA LYS A 221 4.31 7.14 17.17
C LYS A 221 4.40 6.77 18.66
N LEU A 222 5.57 6.29 19.07
CA LEU A 222 5.87 5.98 20.46
C LEU A 222 6.06 7.26 21.28
N ASN A 223 5.69 7.20 22.58
CA ASN A 223 5.74 8.34 23.50
C ASN A 223 7.17 8.56 24.06
#